data_424b9d2a8019d7f5e57a0e2bf8597dd5
#
_entry.id   424b9d2a8019d7f5e57a0e2bf8597dd5
#
_cell.length_a   1.000
_cell.length_b   1.000
_cell.length_c   1.000
_cell.angle_alpha   90.00
_cell.angle_beta   90.00
_cell.angle_gamma   90.00
#
_symmetry.space_group_name_H-M   'P 1'
#
loop_
_entity.id
_entity.type
_entity.pdbx_description
1 polymer ?
#
loop_
_entity_poly.entity_id
_entity_poly.type
_entity_poly.pdbx_seq_one_letter_code
_entity_poly.pdbx_strand_id
1 'polypeptide(L)'
;HLHGGKKGFDKQVWNSTIKEDEQGEYLELTYLSKDKEENYPGNLNVTVNYRLNNKNELVIEYKAKSDKDTVVNLTNHSYFNLAGQESGDILNHKLKIYGSYITTADEESIPRGEIRNIKNTPMDFTEFRVVGQSIDDDYDQLNNGHGYDHNWIIDGEEGNL
;
A
#
# COMPACT_ATOMS: atom_id res chain seq x y z
N HIS A 1 -17.80 0.10 -0.34
CA HIS A 1 -16.88 1.11 0.17
C HIS A 1 -15.46 0.59 0.03
N LEU A 2 -14.56 1.50 -0.34
CA LEU A 2 -13.13 1.28 -0.32
C LEU A 2 -12.49 2.11 0.80
N HIS A 3 -11.28 1.73 1.22
CA HIS A 3 -10.41 2.58 2.04
C HIS A 3 -10.99 3.03 3.39
N GLY A 4 -11.69 2.14 4.08
CA GLY A 4 -12.17 2.36 5.44
C GLY A 4 -13.55 3.03 5.57
N GLY A 5 -14.31 3.13 4.48
CA GLY A 5 -15.69 3.61 4.54
C GLY A 5 -15.96 4.87 3.71
N LYS A 6 -17.10 5.51 3.94
CA LYS A 6 -17.51 6.74 3.22
C LYS A 6 -16.64 7.94 3.60
N LYS A 7 -16.23 7.98 4.84
CA LYS A 7 -15.35 9.01 5.41
C LYS A 7 -14.16 8.34 6.09
N GLY A 8 -13.30 7.70 5.27
CA GLY A 8 -12.10 7.02 5.73
C GLY A 8 -11.05 7.98 6.32
N PHE A 9 -9.94 7.44 6.75
CA PHE A 9 -8.86 8.20 7.41
C PHE A 9 -8.21 9.26 6.52
N ASP A 10 -8.35 9.12 5.21
CA ASP A 10 -7.95 10.10 4.19
C ASP A 10 -8.78 11.40 4.24
N LYS A 11 -9.96 11.37 4.86
CA LYS A 11 -10.90 12.51 4.97
C LYS A 11 -11.02 13.05 6.38
N GLN A 12 -10.22 12.54 7.31
CA GLN A 12 -10.20 13.03 8.70
C GLN A 12 -9.15 14.11 8.87
N VAL A 13 -9.37 14.98 9.86
CA VAL A 13 -8.36 15.95 10.28
C VAL A 13 -7.54 15.32 11.40
N TRP A 14 -6.23 15.22 11.16
CA TRP A 14 -5.29 14.64 12.10
C TRP A 14 -4.60 15.71 12.94
N ASN A 15 -4.30 15.40 14.19
CA ASN A 15 -3.40 16.23 14.98
C ASN A 15 -1.96 15.97 14.49
N SER A 16 -1.20 17.05 14.30
CA SER A 16 0.18 16.95 13.82
C SER A 16 1.16 17.59 14.82
N THR A 17 2.28 16.95 15.02
CA THR A 17 3.36 17.43 15.89
C THR A 17 4.71 17.03 15.29
N ILE A 18 5.66 17.97 15.25
CA ILE A 18 7.06 17.62 14.97
C ILE A 18 7.68 17.10 16.25
N LYS A 19 8.30 15.94 16.18
CA LYS A 19 9.05 15.29 17.27
C LYS A 19 10.47 15.00 16.85
N GLU A 20 11.33 14.74 17.82
CA GLU A 20 12.74 14.40 17.63
C GLU A 20 13.09 13.18 18.50
N ASP A 21 13.93 12.31 17.97
CA ASP A 21 14.59 11.21 18.67
C ASP A 21 16.05 11.06 18.22
N GLU A 22 16.71 9.97 18.58
CA GLU A 22 18.10 9.70 18.22
C GLU A 22 18.36 9.63 16.70
N GLN A 23 17.33 9.42 15.90
CA GLN A 23 17.38 9.37 14.43
C GLN A 23 17.04 10.71 13.76
N GLY A 24 16.74 11.76 14.56
CA GLY A 24 16.38 13.10 14.12
C GLY A 24 14.88 13.40 14.14
N GLU A 25 14.50 14.48 13.48
CA GLU A 25 13.11 14.95 13.48
C GLU A 25 12.18 14.06 12.62
N TYR A 26 10.94 13.96 13.06
CA TYR A 26 9.85 13.31 12.32
C TYR A 26 8.51 14.00 12.58
N LEU A 27 7.61 13.88 11.60
CA LEU A 27 6.23 14.32 11.74
C LEU A 27 5.40 13.17 12.33
N GLU A 28 4.81 13.39 13.52
CA GLU A 28 3.82 12.50 14.08
C GLU A 28 2.41 13.02 13.77
N LEU A 29 1.59 12.17 13.19
CA LEU A 29 0.16 12.39 13.00
C LEU A 29 -0.61 11.45 13.92
N THR A 30 -1.60 11.98 14.65
CA THR A 30 -2.45 11.18 15.54
C THR A 30 -3.93 11.40 15.26
N TYR A 31 -4.69 10.32 15.33
CA TYR A 31 -6.13 10.34 15.18
C TYR A 31 -6.80 9.35 16.13
N LEU A 32 -7.92 9.75 16.75
CA LEU A 32 -8.81 8.86 17.49
C LEU A 32 -10.05 8.56 16.67
N SER A 33 -10.11 7.38 16.08
CA SER A 33 -11.33 6.83 15.49
C SER A 33 -12.21 6.31 16.62
N LYS A 34 -13.40 6.91 16.80
CA LYS A 34 -14.32 6.55 17.88
C LYS A 34 -15.06 5.25 17.60
N ASP A 35 -15.49 4.56 18.66
CA ASP A 35 -16.33 3.37 18.57
C ASP A 35 -17.50 3.60 17.59
N LYS A 36 -17.64 2.69 16.61
CA LYS A 36 -18.63 2.74 15.51
C LYS A 36 -18.36 3.76 14.40
N GLU A 37 -17.23 4.46 14.38
CA GLU A 37 -16.86 5.22 13.21
C GLU A 37 -16.72 4.27 12.01
N GLU A 38 -17.39 4.61 10.89
CA GLU A 38 -17.53 3.73 9.69
C GLU A 38 -17.95 2.28 10.00
N ASN A 39 -18.65 2.06 11.14
CA ASN A 39 -19.11 0.78 11.69
C ASN A 39 -18.00 -0.12 12.29
N TYR A 40 -16.78 0.32 12.42
CA TYR A 40 -15.75 -0.43 13.11
C TYR A 40 -15.96 -0.39 14.63
N PRO A 41 -15.85 -1.53 15.34
CA PRO A 41 -15.99 -1.56 16.79
C PRO A 41 -14.74 -1.01 17.50
N GLY A 42 -14.95 -0.41 18.65
CA GLY A 42 -13.90 0.09 19.53
C GLY A 42 -13.38 1.48 19.18
N ASN A 43 -12.75 2.11 20.17
CA ASN A 43 -11.99 3.32 19.97
C ASN A 43 -10.58 2.92 19.50
N LEU A 44 -10.18 3.37 18.32
CA LEU A 44 -8.88 3.08 17.74
C LEU A 44 -8.01 4.36 17.78
N ASN A 45 -6.95 4.34 18.58
CA ASN A 45 -5.92 5.36 18.52
C ASN A 45 -4.92 4.99 17.41
N VAL A 46 -4.78 5.85 16.42
CA VAL A 46 -3.85 5.67 15.31
C VAL A 46 -2.76 6.73 15.38
N THR A 47 -1.52 6.31 15.18
CA THR A 47 -0.37 7.19 15.03
C THR A 47 0.33 6.84 13.72
N VAL A 48 0.69 7.85 12.94
CA VAL A 48 1.50 7.69 11.73
C VAL A 48 2.69 8.62 11.83
N ASN A 49 3.89 8.07 11.73
CA ASN A 49 5.13 8.83 11.73
C ASN A 49 5.72 8.90 10.33
N TYR A 50 6.09 10.09 9.89
CA TYR A 50 6.81 10.33 8.64
C TYR A 50 8.19 10.87 8.95
N ARG A 51 9.22 10.19 8.47
CA ARG A 51 10.61 10.61 8.64
C ARG A 51 11.33 10.60 7.30
N LEU A 52 11.95 11.71 6.94
CA LEU A 52 12.95 11.76 5.88
C LEU A 52 14.32 11.78 6.53
N ASN A 53 15.12 10.77 6.30
CA ASN A 53 16.44 10.65 6.91
C ASN A 53 17.58 11.12 5.98
N ASN A 54 18.80 11.20 6.52
CA ASN A 54 19.98 11.64 5.80
C ASN A 54 20.48 10.68 4.69
N LYS A 55 19.83 9.52 4.54
CA LYS A 55 20.06 8.58 3.45
C LYS A 55 19.06 8.76 2.30
N ASN A 56 18.23 9.81 2.35
CA ASN A 56 17.12 10.06 1.43
C ASN A 56 16.04 8.97 1.45
N GLU A 57 15.85 8.32 2.61
CA GLU A 57 14.78 7.36 2.83
C GLU A 57 13.58 8.05 3.47
N LEU A 58 12.39 7.91 2.86
CA LEU A 58 11.12 8.24 3.50
C LEU A 58 10.63 7.02 4.26
N VAL A 59 10.65 7.12 5.59
CA VAL A 59 10.14 6.08 6.50
C VAL A 59 8.74 6.45 6.94
N ILE A 60 7.79 5.53 6.81
CA ILE A 60 6.40 5.70 7.25
C ILE A 60 6.09 4.56 8.22
N GLU A 61 5.81 4.91 9.47
CA GLU A 61 5.49 3.94 10.52
C GLU A 61 4.05 4.11 10.98
N TYR A 62 3.35 2.99 11.18
CA TYR A 62 1.99 2.96 11.68
C TYR A 62 1.93 2.28 13.04
N LYS A 63 1.22 2.91 13.98
CA LYS A 63 0.89 2.31 15.28
C LYS A 63 -0.60 2.46 15.51
N ALA A 64 -1.25 1.39 15.93
CA ALA A 64 -2.67 1.40 16.24
C ALA A 64 -2.93 0.64 17.55
N LYS A 65 -3.82 1.19 18.39
CA LYS A 65 -4.25 0.55 19.63
C LYS A 65 -5.76 0.73 19.79
N SER A 66 -6.46 -0.37 19.90
CA SER A 66 -7.91 -0.41 20.15
C SER A 66 -8.22 -0.80 21.59
N ASP A 67 -9.37 -0.35 22.09
CA ASP A 67 -9.96 -0.78 23.36
C ASP A 67 -10.90 -1.99 23.22
N LYS A 68 -11.17 -2.44 21.99
CA LYS A 68 -11.96 -3.64 21.65
C LYS A 68 -11.35 -4.38 20.48
N ASP A 69 -11.73 -5.63 20.29
CA ASP A 69 -11.41 -6.38 19.07
C ASP A 69 -11.99 -5.67 17.86
N THR A 70 -11.15 -5.38 16.88
CA THR A 70 -11.51 -4.67 15.65
C THR A 70 -10.59 -5.05 14.51
N VAL A 71 -10.98 -4.73 13.28
CA VAL A 71 -10.16 -4.94 12.09
C VAL A 71 -9.30 -3.70 11.85
N VAL A 72 -7.99 -3.89 11.66
CA VAL A 72 -7.04 -2.83 11.32
C VAL A 72 -6.18 -3.29 10.17
N ASN A 73 -6.15 -2.50 9.09
CA ASN A 73 -5.24 -2.68 7.96
C ASN A 73 -4.94 -1.29 7.38
N LEU A 74 -3.83 -0.71 7.82
CA LEU A 74 -3.43 0.66 7.48
C LEU A 74 -2.42 0.65 6.34
N THR A 75 -2.52 1.62 5.44
CA THR A 75 -1.57 1.79 4.34
C THR A 75 -1.37 3.25 3.98
N ASN A 76 -0.33 3.55 3.23
CA ASN A 76 -0.17 4.77 2.47
C ASN A 76 -0.49 4.48 1.00
N HIS A 77 -1.31 5.33 0.39
CA HIS A 77 -1.76 5.15 -0.99
C HIS A 77 -1.16 6.21 -1.93
N SER A 78 0.05 6.67 -1.68
CA SER A 78 0.74 7.58 -2.59
C SER A 78 1.16 6.87 -3.88
N TYR A 79 0.95 7.53 -5.02
CA TYR A 79 1.46 7.10 -6.32
C TYR A 79 2.80 7.80 -6.56
N PHE A 80 3.90 7.03 -6.53
CA PHE A 80 5.23 7.58 -6.69
C PHE A 80 5.65 7.63 -8.16
N ASN A 81 6.19 8.77 -8.59
CA ASN A 81 6.88 8.91 -9.85
C ASN A 81 8.33 9.36 -9.58
N LEU A 82 9.28 8.43 -9.72
CA LEU A 82 10.69 8.67 -9.43
C LEU A 82 11.38 9.60 -10.47
N ALA A 83 10.74 9.85 -11.60
CA ALA A 83 11.21 10.83 -12.57
C ALA A 83 10.83 12.27 -12.20
N GLY A 84 9.99 12.44 -11.17
CA GLY A 84 9.53 13.73 -10.64
C GLY A 84 8.12 14.10 -11.08
N GLN A 85 7.60 15.14 -10.44
CA GLN A 85 6.29 15.70 -10.77
C GLN A 85 6.28 16.20 -12.22
N GLU A 86 5.16 16.02 -12.91
CA GLU A 86 4.95 16.44 -14.30
C GLU A 86 5.85 15.75 -15.35
N SER A 87 6.57 14.67 -14.98
CA SER A 87 7.40 13.92 -15.93
C SER A 87 6.61 12.93 -16.81
N GLY A 88 5.28 12.93 -16.72
CA GLY A 88 4.40 12.03 -17.46
C GLY A 88 4.15 10.71 -16.71
N ASP A 89 4.07 9.62 -17.46
CA ASP A 89 3.80 8.28 -16.92
C ASP A 89 5.02 7.63 -16.28
N ILE A 90 4.82 6.44 -15.70
CA ILE A 90 5.86 5.63 -15.08
C ILE A 90 6.23 4.40 -15.90
N LEU A 91 5.80 4.31 -17.15
CA LEU A 91 5.96 3.10 -17.97
C LEU A 91 7.43 2.72 -18.19
N ASN A 92 8.34 3.68 -18.13
CA ASN A 92 9.78 3.46 -18.23
C ASN A 92 10.48 3.11 -16.89
N HIS A 93 9.75 3.13 -15.78
CA HIS A 93 10.30 2.69 -14.49
C HIS A 93 10.60 1.20 -14.51
N LYS A 94 11.64 0.82 -13.77
CA LYS A 94 11.94 -0.59 -13.54
C LYS A 94 11.42 -1.00 -12.18
N LEU A 95 10.66 -2.07 -12.13
CA LEU A 95 10.09 -2.65 -10.93
C LEU A 95 10.67 -4.04 -10.69
N LYS A 96 10.96 -4.35 -9.44
CA LYS A 96 11.23 -5.71 -8.94
C LYS A 96 10.39 -5.94 -7.70
N ILE A 97 9.73 -7.09 -7.62
CA ILE A 97 8.91 -7.51 -6.49
C ILE A 97 9.42 -8.86 -6.00
N TYR A 98 9.74 -8.97 -4.72
CA TYR A 98 10.14 -10.23 -4.10
C TYR A 98 8.90 -11.07 -3.75
N GLY A 99 8.16 -11.46 -4.78
CA GLY A 99 6.92 -12.20 -4.64
C GLY A 99 6.66 -13.03 -5.87
N SER A 100 6.37 -14.32 -5.69
CA SER A 100 6.19 -15.32 -6.75
C SER A 100 4.73 -15.61 -7.07
N TYR A 101 3.80 -14.99 -6.35
CA TYR A 101 2.37 -15.22 -6.47
C TYR A 101 1.58 -13.91 -6.38
N ILE A 102 0.40 -13.90 -7.01
CA ILE A 102 -0.61 -12.84 -6.85
C ILE A 102 -1.92 -13.43 -6.36
N THR A 103 -2.73 -12.61 -5.69
CA THR A 103 -4.16 -12.85 -5.55
C THR A 103 -4.84 -12.41 -6.84
N THR A 104 -5.51 -13.33 -7.53
CA THR A 104 -6.24 -12.95 -8.75
C THR A 104 -7.51 -12.17 -8.40
N ALA A 105 -7.91 -11.30 -9.32
CA ALA A 105 -9.15 -10.52 -9.23
C ALA A 105 -10.06 -10.82 -10.42
N ASP A 106 -11.37 -10.68 -10.21
CA ASP A 106 -12.37 -10.76 -11.27
C ASP A 106 -12.53 -9.41 -12.01
N GLU A 107 -13.45 -9.33 -12.95
CA GLU A 107 -13.75 -8.13 -13.76
C GLU A 107 -14.21 -6.93 -12.91
N GLU A 108 -14.64 -7.16 -11.66
CA GLU A 108 -15.00 -6.12 -10.68
C GLU A 108 -13.84 -5.75 -9.76
N SER A 109 -12.62 -6.24 -10.05
CA SER A 109 -11.40 -6.11 -9.24
C SER A 109 -11.53 -6.73 -7.84
N ILE A 110 -12.41 -7.73 -7.69
CA ILE A 110 -12.64 -8.41 -6.41
C ILE A 110 -11.83 -9.72 -6.34
N PRO A 111 -10.96 -9.91 -5.34
CA PRO A 111 -10.28 -11.18 -5.12
C PRO A 111 -11.27 -12.28 -4.73
N ARG A 112 -11.20 -13.43 -5.42
CA ARG A 112 -12.07 -14.61 -5.18
C ARG A 112 -11.36 -15.76 -4.47
N GLY A 113 -10.14 -15.54 -4.00
CA GLY A 113 -9.36 -16.50 -3.20
C GLY A 113 -8.42 -17.38 -4.03
N GLU A 114 -8.34 -17.21 -5.35
CA GLU A 114 -7.30 -17.87 -6.15
C GLU A 114 -5.96 -17.19 -5.91
N ILE A 115 -4.93 -18.00 -5.63
CA ILE A 115 -3.53 -17.60 -5.58
C ILE A 115 -2.84 -18.18 -6.80
N ARG A 116 -2.26 -17.33 -7.65
CA ARG A 116 -1.68 -17.73 -8.92
C ARG A 116 -0.17 -17.46 -8.95
N ASN A 117 0.60 -18.45 -9.39
CA ASN A 117 2.02 -18.27 -9.67
C ASN A 117 2.20 -17.36 -10.89
N ILE A 118 3.11 -16.38 -10.79
CA ILE A 118 3.31 -15.36 -11.84
C ILE A 118 4.44 -15.69 -12.82
N LYS A 119 5.19 -16.77 -12.58
CA LYS A 119 6.35 -17.12 -13.38
C LYS A 119 6.01 -17.22 -14.88
N ASN A 120 6.78 -16.54 -15.72
CA ASN A 120 6.60 -16.45 -17.16
C ASN A 120 5.27 -15.81 -17.61
N THR A 121 4.66 -15.01 -16.77
CA THR A 121 3.46 -14.21 -17.12
C THR A 121 3.81 -12.72 -17.22
N PRO A 122 2.90 -11.86 -17.75
CA PRO A 122 3.08 -10.41 -17.68
C PRO A 122 3.23 -9.86 -16.26
N MET A 123 2.73 -10.56 -15.23
CA MET A 123 2.79 -10.17 -13.82
C MET A 123 4.14 -10.50 -13.15
N ASP A 124 5.07 -11.15 -13.86
CA ASP A 124 6.36 -11.58 -13.31
C ASP A 124 7.34 -10.40 -13.19
N PHE A 125 7.44 -9.87 -11.99
CA PHE A 125 8.40 -8.85 -11.57
C PHE A 125 9.45 -9.40 -10.59
N THR A 126 9.69 -10.70 -10.57
CA THR A 126 10.72 -11.33 -9.72
C THR A 126 12.15 -10.85 -10.05
N GLU A 127 12.36 -10.34 -11.26
CA GLU A 127 13.56 -9.63 -11.68
C GLU A 127 13.21 -8.21 -12.17
N PHE A 128 14.21 -7.32 -12.20
CA PHE A 128 13.98 -5.95 -12.66
C PHE A 128 13.44 -5.92 -14.09
N ARG A 129 12.24 -5.40 -14.24
CA ARG A 129 11.52 -5.30 -15.50
C ARG A 129 10.93 -3.92 -15.68
N VAL A 130 10.91 -3.42 -16.91
CA VAL A 130 10.26 -2.14 -17.26
C VAL A 130 8.74 -2.30 -17.12
N VAL A 131 8.08 -1.41 -16.40
CA VAL A 131 6.64 -1.47 -16.10
C VAL A 131 5.80 -1.54 -17.38
N GLY A 132 6.09 -0.69 -18.36
CA GLY A 132 5.37 -0.64 -19.63
C GLY A 132 5.63 -1.81 -20.58
N GLN A 133 6.57 -2.73 -20.26
CA GLN A 133 7.00 -3.77 -21.20
C GLN A 133 5.86 -4.72 -21.60
N SER A 134 4.95 -5.02 -20.70
CA SER A 134 3.86 -5.99 -20.91
C SER A 134 2.54 -5.54 -20.33
N ILE A 135 2.36 -4.25 -20.06
CA ILE A 135 1.13 -3.74 -19.43
C ILE A 135 -0.09 -3.88 -20.35
N ASP A 136 0.14 -3.90 -21.66
CA ASP A 136 -0.90 -4.04 -22.70
C ASP A 136 -1.00 -5.46 -23.26
N ASP A 137 -0.31 -6.45 -22.66
CA ASP A 137 -0.41 -7.85 -23.09
C ASP A 137 -1.84 -8.39 -22.87
N ASP A 138 -2.32 -9.24 -23.77
CA ASP A 138 -3.61 -9.93 -23.60
C ASP A 138 -3.49 -11.02 -22.53
N TYR A 139 -3.71 -10.60 -21.28
CA TYR A 139 -3.66 -11.46 -20.10
C TYR A 139 -4.84 -11.14 -19.19
N ASP A 140 -5.55 -12.15 -18.74
CA ASP A 140 -6.81 -12.01 -17.99
C ASP A 140 -6.70 -11.03 -16.81
N GLN A 141 -5.60 -11.10 -16.06
CA GLN A 141 -5.44 -10.24 -14.88
C GLN A 141 -5.10 -8.79 -15.24
N LEU A 142 -4.38 -8.54 -16.33
CA LEU A 142 -4.19 -7.18 -16.85
C LEU A 142 -5.52 -6.60 -17.39
N ASN A 143 -6.31 -7.43 -18.05
CA ASN A 143 -7.63 -7.03 -18.54
C ASN A 143 -8.58 -6.69 -17.38
N ASN A 144 -8.63 -7.52 -16.33
CA ASN A 144 -9.48 -7.32 -15.16
C ASN A 144 -9.05 -6.10 -14.32
N GLY A 145 -7.74 -5.90 -14.13
CA GLY A 145 -7.19 -4.80 -13.35
C GLY A 145 -6.99 -3.50 -14.13
N HIS A 146 -7.25 -3.50 -15.46
CA HIS A 146 -6.92 -2.38 -16.35
C HIS A 146 -5.44 -1.96 -16.23
N GLY A 147 -4.57 -2.93 -16.07
CA GLY A 147 -3.14 -2.81 -15.79
C GLY A 147 -2.73 -3.58 -14.54
N TYR A 148 -1.66 -3.13 -13.89
CA TYR A 148 -1.14 -3.77 -12.67
C TYR A 148 -1.81 -3.21 -11.41
N ASP A 149 -2.97 -3.75 -11.04
CA ASP A 149 -3.69 -3.41 -9.81
C ASP A 149 -3.96 -4.67 -8.97
N HIS A 150 -2.89 -5.31 -8.53
CA HIS A 150 -2.94 -6.61 -7.86
C HIS A 150 -2.13 -6.63 -6.58
N ASN A 151 -2.48 -7.56 -5.70
CA ASN A 151 -1.69 -7.88 -4.51
C ASN A 151 -0.67 -8.97 -4.85
N TRP A 152 0.64 -8.65 -4.74
CA TRP A 152 1.73 -9.62 -4.78
C TRP A 152 1.97 -10.18 -3.38
N ILE A 153 2.03 -11.48 -3.28
CA ILE A 153 2.38 -12.19 -2.04
C ILE A 153 3.91 -12.22 -1.97
N ILE A 154 4.45 -11.56 -0.98
CA ILE A 154 5.90 -11.46 -0.79
C ILE A 154 6.45 -12.82 -0.35
N ASP A 155 7.53 -13.27 -1.00
CA ASP A 155 8.25 -14.49 -0.65
C ASP A 155 9.04 -14.25 0.65
N GLY A 156 8.93 -15.19 1.61
CA GLY A 156 9.63 -15.10 2.88
C GLY A 156 8.90 -15.82 4.01
N GLU A 157 9.52 -15.86 5.18
CA GLU A 157 8.86 -16.32 6.38
C GLU A 157 8.04 -15.19 7.00
N GLU A 158 6.89 -15.50 7.59
CA GLU A 158 6.03 -14.54 8.28
C GLU A 158 6.83 -13.74 9.33
N GLY A 159 6.84 -12.41 9.17
CA GLY A 159 7.57 -11.49 10.06
C GLY A 159 9.01 -11.15 9.66
N ASN A 160 9.53 -11.68 8.56
CA ASN A 160 10.86 -11.36 8.01
C ASN A 160 10.71 -10.61 6.66
N LEU A 161 10.35 -9.34 6.73
CA LEU A 161 10.39 -8.39 5.62
C LEU A 161 11.53 -7.40 5.81
#